data_18b32c62c1a0932f2cdb08fb006a6ac1
#
_entry.id   18b32c62c1a0932f2cdb08fb006a6ac1
#
_cell.length_a   1.000
_cell.length_b   1.000
_cell.length_c   1.000
_cell.angle_alpha   90.00
_cell.angle_beta   90.00
_cell.angle_gamma   90.00
#
_symmetry.space_group_name_H-M   'P 1'
#
loop_
_entity.id
_entity.type
_entity.pdbx_description
1 polymer ?
#
loop_
_entity_poly.entity_id
_entity_poly.type
_entity_poly.pdbx_seq_one_letter_code
_entity_poly.pdbx_strand_id
1 'polypeptide(L)'
;MGGSASVGALIVGTVLLSIFANAMVITLENRERFENIDENESKDVKVRIINATLPSTTLFVNITNDGSDPVLFSEIWIILDGGDPFSFSDYYSTTDYLFPGETVMGSDSVTGTPDRVYVSSYGFGSGAEIQ
;
A
#
# COMPACT_ATOMS: atom_id res chain seq x y z
N MET A 1 -41.56 18.28 49.01
CA MET A 1 -41.01 16.96 48.59
C MET A 1 -40.77 16.86 47.08
N GLY A 2 -41.25 17.75 46.26
CA GLY A 2 -40.96 17.73 44.80
C GLY A 2 -39.49 18.00 44.40
N GLY A 3 -38.71 18.71 45.27
CA GLY A 3 -37.32 19.07 44.98
C GLY A 3 -36.33 17.92 45.01
N SER A 4 -36.53 16.90 45.88
CA SER A 4 -35.63 15.77 45.98
C SER A 4 -35.78 14.77 44.81
N ALA A 5 -37.00 14.62 44.28
CA ALA A 5 -37.27 13.82 43.11
C ALA A 5 -36.67 14.43 41.83
N SER A 6 -36.73 15.78 41.72
CA SER A 6 -36.14 16.51 40.58
C SER A 6 -34.61 16.43 40.57
N VAL A 7 -33.95 16.51 41.73
CA VAL A 7 -32.51 16.39 41.88
C VAL A 7 -32.05 14.97 41.53
N GLY A 8 -32.77 13.93 41.97
CA GLY A 8 -32.46 12.55 41.62
C GLY A 8 -32.57 12.28 40.13
N ALA A 9 -33.60 12.79 39.47
CA ALA A 9 -33.75 12.67 38.01
C ALA A 9 -32.64 13.39 37.25
N LEU A 10 -32.19 14.55 37.72
CA LEU A 10 -31.10 15.32 37.13
C LEU A 10 -29.77 14.54 37.20
N ILE A 11 -29.46 13.95 38.34
CA ILE A 11 -28.24 13.14 38.54
C ILE A 11 -28.23 11.91 37.61
N VAL A 12 -29.33 11.17 37.55
CA VAL A 12 -29.45 10.00 36.66
C VAL A 12 -29.34 10.42 35.21
N GLY A 13 -29.96 11.50 34.77
CA GLY A 13 -29.86 12.01 33.42
C GLY A 13 -28.44 12.41 33.03
N THR A 14 -27.71 13.06 33.94
CA THR A 14 -26.31 13.45 33.72
C THR A 14 -25.40 12.24 33.58
N VAL A 15 -25.55 11.21 34.41
CA VAL A 15 -24.77 9.97 34.34
C VAL A 15 -25.04 9.24 33.03
N LEU A 16 -26.30 9.11 32.60
CA LEU A 16 -26.65 8.49 31.32
C LEU A 16 -26.06 9.25 30.14
N LEU A 17 -26.08 10.56 30.16
CA LEU A 17 -25.50 11.40 29.11
C LEU A 17 -24.00 11.21 29.00
N SER A 18 -23.29 11.11 30.12
CA SER A 18 -21.84 10.85 30.15
C SER A 18 -21.48 9.49 29.56
N ILE A 19 -22.23 8.44 29.89
CA ILE A 19 -22.04 7.09 29.34
C ILE A 19 -22.27 7.09 27.83
N PHE A 20 -23.30 7.77 27.36
CA PHE A 20 -23.65 7.87 25.95
C PHE A 20 -22.56 8.62 25.15
N ALA A 21 -22.05 9.73 25.68
CA ALA A 21 -20.99 10.52 25.07
C ALA A 21 -19.69 9.68 24.92
N ASN A 22 -19.30 8.94 25.96
CA ASN A 22 -18.14 8.04 25.89
C ASN A 22 -18.32 6.93 24.86
N ALA A 23 -19.49 6.34 24.76
CA ALA A 23 -19.80 5.32 23.76
C ALA A 23 -19.70 5.88 22.33
N MET A 24 -20.16 7.12 22.09
CA MET A 24 -20.01 7.76 20.79
C MET A 24 -18.55 8.01 20.41
N VAL A 25 -17.72 8.48 21.32
CA VAL A 25 -16.29 8.73 21.07
C VAL A 25 -15.57 7.44 20.70
N ILE A 26 -15.81 6.35 21.41
CA ILE A 26 -15.22 5.03 21.11
C ILE A 26 -15.66 4.55 19.72
N THR A 27 -16.92 4.74 19.35
CA THR A 27 -17.43 4.35 18.03
C THR A 27 -16.79 5.15 16.91
N LEU A 28 -16.58 6.45 17.08
CA LEU A 28 -15.92 7.31 16.09
C LEU A 28 -14.44 6.95 15.91
N GLU A 29 -13.72 6.69 17.00
CA GLU A 29 -12.32 6.25 16.93
C GLU A 29 -12.20 4.91 16.19
N ASN A 30 -13.10 3.97 16.40
CA ASN A 30 -13.12 2.71 15.69
C ASN A 30 -13.40 2.91 14.19
N ARG A 31 -14.27 3.83 13.81
CA ARG A 31 -14.53 4.16 12.41
C ARG A 31 -13.29 4.71 11.71
N GLU A 32 -12.58 5.64 12.33
CA GLU A 32 -11.36 6.20 11.77
C GLU A 32 -10.31 5.12 11.54
N ARG A 33 -10.16 4.18 12.45
CA ARG A 33 -9.24 3.05 12.29
C ARG A 33 -9.65 2.12 11.15
N PHE A 34 -10.94 1.86 10.98
CA PHE A 34 -11.47 1.06 9.87
C PHE A 34 -11.27 1.75 8.53
N GLU A 35 -11.51 3.04 8.44
CA GLU A 35 -11.31 3.81 7.23
C GLU A 35 -9.83 3.82 6.81
N ASN A 36 -8.90 3.97 7.74
CA ASN A 36 -7.47 3.90 7.46
C ASN A 36 -7.02 2.51 6.98
N ILE A 37 -7.56 1.44 7.53
CA ILE A 37 -7.28 0.06 7.09
C ILE A 37 -7.87 -0.17 5.69
N ASP A 38 -9.08 0.27 5.43
CA ASP A 38 -9.73 0.16 4.13
C ASP A 38 -8.99 0.96 3.05
N GLU A 39 -8.50 2.16 3.35
CA GLU A 39 -7.69 2.95 2.43
C GLU A 39 -6.39 2.24 2.03
N ASN A 40 -5.72 1.57 2.97
CA ASN A 40 -4.51 0.80 2.69
C ASN A 40 -4.81 -0.50 1.92
N GLU A 41 -5.93 -1.16 2.20
CA GLU A 41 -6.35 -2.38 1.51
C GLU A 41 -7.03 -2.10 0.18
N SER A 42 -7.62 -0.90 -0.01
CA SER A 42 -8.37 -0.54 -1.21
C SER A 42 -7.52 0.01 -2.33
N LYS A 43 -6.21 0.22 -2.14
CA LYS A 43 -5.33 0.62 -3.23
C LYS A 43 -5.26 -0.49 -4.27
N ASP A 44 -5.72 -0.17 -5.46
CA ASP A 44 -5.69 -1.07 -6.60
C ASP A 44 -4.44 -0.81 -7.43
N VAL A 45 -3.31 -1.31 -6.94
CA VAL A 45 -2.02 -1.25 -7.62
C VAL A 45 -1.66 -2.65 -8.08
N LYS A 46 -1.51 -2.84 -9.38
CA LYS A 46 -1.15 -4.13 -9.99
C LYS A 46 0.03 -3.94 -10.93
N VAL A 47 1.22 -3.88 -10.35
CA VAL A 47 2.45 -3.76 -11.14
C VAL A 47 2.79 -5.13 -11.73
N ARG A 48 2.85 -5.20 -13.05
CA ARG A 48 3.14 -6.41 -13.80
C ARG A 48 4.39 -6.23 -14.63
N ILE A 49 5.22 -7.28 -14.69
CA ILE A 49 6.37 -7.32 -15.61
C ILE A 49 5.89 -7.69 -17.00
N ILE A 50 6.22 -6.86 -17.98
CA ILE A 50 5.97 -7.16 -19.39
C ILE A 50 7.06 -8.06 -19.91
N ASN A 51 8.33 -7.68 -19.71
CA ASN A 51 9.48 -8.49 -20.03
C ASN A 51 10.69 -8.06 -19.20
N ALA A 52 11.70 -8.92 -19.18
CA ALA A 52 12.98 -8.65 -18.56
C ALA A 52 14.08 -9.24 -19.45
N THR A 53 15.13 -8.47 -19.70
CA THR A 53 16.26 -8.89 -20.55
C THR A 53 17.59 -8.58 -19.87
N LEU A 54 18.56 -9.46 -20.08
CA LEU A 54 19.92 -9.29 -19.55
C LEU A 54 20.93 -9.54 -20.70
N PRO A 55 21.10 -8.56 -21.59
CA PRO A 55 21.99 -8.74 -22.74
C PRO A 55 23.48 -8.83 -22.36
N SER A 56 23.87 -8.29 -21.24
CA SER A 56 25.25 -8.40 -20.72
C SER A 56 25.23 -8.40 -19.19
N THR A 57 25.65 -7.31 -18.55
CA THR A 57 25.61 -7.14 -17.09
C THR A 57 24.52 -6.18 -16.64
N THR A 58 23.78 -5.59 -17.55
CA THR A 58 22.69 -4.67 -17.27
C THR A 58 21.35 -5.36 -17.47
N LEU A 59 20.56 -5.40 -16.38
CA LEU A 59 19.20 -5.93 -16.42
C LEU A 59 18.24 -4.82 -16.84
N PHE A 60 17.42 -5.09 -17.84
CA PHE A 60 16.33 -4.22 -18.28
C PHE A 60 14.99 -4.85 -17.90
N VAL A 61 14.18 -4.13 -17.17
CA VAL A 61 12.87 -4.60 -16.73
C VAL A 61 11.79 -3.62 -17.18
N ASN A 62 10.84 -4.10 -17.98
CA ASN A 62 9.66 -3.34 -18.36
C ASN A 62 8.50 -3.69 -17.43
N ILE A 63 7.93 -2.67 -16.81
CA ILE A 63 6.77 -2.82 -15.92
C ILE A 63 5.63 -1.93 -16.37
N THR A 64 4.42 -2.37 -16.04
CA THR A 64 3.20 -1.59 -16.25
C THR A 64 2.32 -1.69 -15.01
N ASN A 65 1.48 -0.68 -14.79
CA ASN A 65 0.48 -0.70 -13.73
C ASN A 65 -0.89 -1.00 -14.34
N ASP A 66 -1.38 -2.21 -14.11
CA ASP A 66 -2.71 -2.67 -14.56
C ASP A 66 -3.82 -2.31 -13.57
N GLY A 67 -3.47 -1.73 -12.42
CA GLY A 67 -4.44 -1.27 -11.43
C GLY A 67 -5.07 0.07 -11.77
N SER A 68 -5.90 0.58 -10.89
CA SER A 68 -6.57 1.87 -11.05
C SER A 68 -5.95 3.00 -10.23
N ASP A 69 -5.01 2.69 -9.35
CA ASP A 69 -4.33 3.67 -8.51
C ASP A 69 -2.86 3.84 -8.90
N PRO A 70 -2.31 5.06 -8.82
CA PRO A 70 -0.89 5.28 -9.06
C PRO A 70 -0.03 4.73 -7.93
N VAL A 71 1.21 4.39 -8.23
CA VAL A 71 2.18 3.87 -7.28
C VAL A 71 3.51 4.62 -7.41
N LEU A 72 4.14 4.95 -6.28
CA LEU A 72 5.50 5.51 -6.26
C LEU A 72 6.50 4.44 -6.69
N PHE A 73 7.48 4.81 -7.49
CA PHE A 73 8.54 3.88 -7.90
C PHE A 73 9.35 3.34 -6.72
N SER A 74 9.49 4.13 -5.65
CA SER A 74 10.16 3.68 -4.43
C SER A 74 9.40 2.59 -3.65
N GLU A 75 8.12 2.42 -3.92
CA GLU A 75 7.26 1.40 -3.31
C GLU A 75 7.08 0.14 -4.18
N ILE A 76 7.77 0.09 -5.31
CA ILE A 76 7.84 -1.09 -6.16
C ILE A 76 9.15 -1.81 -5.85
N TRP A 77 9.06 -3.09 -5.52
CA TRP A 77 10.19 -3.91 -5.12
C TRP A 77 10.53 -4.93 -6.18
N ILE A 78 11.82 -5.11 -6.44
CA ILE A 78 12.33 -6.11 -7.38
C ILE A 78 13.11 -7.16 -6.59
N ILE A 79 12.86 -8.43 -6.91
CA ILE A 79 13.53 -9.58 -6.32
C ILE A 79 14.10 -10.42 -7.46
N LEU A 80 15.40 -10.71 -7.41
CA LEU A 80 16.09 -11.53 -8.39
C LEU A 80 16.38 -12.90 -7.78
N ASP A 81 15.93 -13.98 -8.44
CA ASP A 81 16.13 -15.38 -8.03
C ASP A 81 15.79 -15.66 -6.55
N GLY A 82 14.79 -14.96 -6.00
CA GLY A 82 14.40 -15.11 -4.61
C GLY A 82 15.36 -14.51 -3.59
N GLY A 83 16.27 -13.65 -4.03
CA GLY A 83 17.20 -12.94 -3.15
C GLY A 83 16.59 -11.76 -2.41
N ASP A 84 17.43 -10.82 -1.97
CA ASP A 84 16.98 -9.65 -1.24
C ASP A 84 16.21 -8.68 -2.16
N PRO A 85 15.14 -8.04 -1.65
CA PRO A 85 14.40 -7.08 -2.44
C PRO A 85 15.16 -5.77 -2.64
N PHE A 86 15.05 -5.20 -3.84
CA PHE A 86 15.56 -3.88 -4.20
C PHE A 86 14.41 -2.97 -4.57
N SER A 87 14.53 -1.67 -4.30
CA SER A 87 13.55 -0.70 -4.76
C SER A 87 13.70 -0.47 -6.26
N PHE A 88 12.58 -0.39 -6.99
CA PHE A 88 12.60 -0.05 -8.42
C PHE A 88 13.16 1.35 -8.69
N SER A 89 13.16 2.24 -7.70
CA SER A 89 13.78 3.56 -7.81
C SER A 89 15.29 3.49 -8.05
N ASP A 90 15.95 2.39 -7.72
CA ASP A 90 17.35 2.14 -8.06
C ASP A 90 17.53 1.87 -9.56
N TYR A 91 16.51 1.35 -10.22
CA TYR A 91 16.48 1.07 -11.66
C TYR A 91 15.94 2.22 -12.48
N TYR A 92 15.12 3.04 -11.89
CA TYR A 92 14.46 4.17 -12.54
C TYR A 92 14.43 5.38 -11.61
N SER A 93 15.43 6.25 -11.76
CA SER A 93 15.69 7.40 -10.89
C SER A 93 14.67 8.51 -11.10
N THR A 94 13.52 8.38 -10.50
CA THR A 94 12.50 9.44 -10.47
C THR A 94 11.74 9.40 -9.16
N THR A 95 11.25 10.54 -8.73
CA THR A 95 10.34 10.67 -7.58
C THR A 95 8.86 10.61 -8.00
N ASP A 96 8.61 10.35 -9.27
CA ASP A 96 7.26 10.30 -9.82
C ASP A 96 6.53 8.99 -9.52
N TYR A 97 5.31 8.94 -9.99
CA TYR A 97 4.41 7.78 -9.86
C TYR A 97 4.34 7.01 -11.17
N LEU A 98 4.14 5.71 -11.06
CA LEU A 98 3.70 4.89 -12.18
C LEU A 98 2.17 4.94 -12.22
N PHE A 99 1.62 5.62 -13.21
CA PHE A 99 0.17 5.79 -13.36
C PHE A 99 -0.48 4.55 -13.99
N PRO A 100 -1.79 4.36 -13.75
CA PRO A 100 -2.52 3.26 -14.39
C PRO A 100 -2.38 3.28 -15.91
N GLY A 101 -2.04 2.12 -16.48
CA GLY A 101 -1.83 1.97 -17.93
C GLY A 101 -0.48 2.44 -18.45
N GLU A 102 0.34 3.05 -17.61
CA GLU A 102 1.69 3.51 -17.99
C GLU A 102 2.69 2.36 -17.97
N THR A 103 3.61 2.36 -18.93
CA THR A 103 4.70 1.40 -19.01
C THR A 103 6.03 2.12 -18.94
N VAL A 104 6.94 1.63 -18.10
CA VAL A 104 8.29 2.18 -17.97
C VAL A 104 9.32 1.06 -18.02
N MET A 105 10.52 1.40 -18.45
CA MET A 105 11.66 0.50 -18.46
C MET A 105 12.71 1.01 -17.47
N GLY A 106 13.04 0.18 -16.48
CA GLY A 106 14.14 0.42 -15.55
C GLY A 106 15.33 -0.44 -15.92
N SER A 107 16.52 0.03 -15.59
CA SER A 107 17.76 -0.72 -15.81
C SER A 107 18.77 -0.47 -14.70
N ASP A 108 19.50 -1.52 -14.34
CA ASP A 108 20.62 -1.43 -13.40
C ASP A 108 21.58 -2.59 -13.67
N SER A 109 22.84 -2.40 -13.26
CA SER A 109 23.81 -3.46 -13.33
C SER A 109 23.57 -4.52 -12.26
N VAL A 110 23.70 -5.77 -12.64
CA VAL A 110 23.53 -6.91 -11.75
C VAL A 110 24.78 -7.76 -11.69
N THR A 111 24.95 -8.46 -10.57
CA THR A 111 26.04 -9.40 -10.39
C THR A 111 25.56 -10.82 -10.72
N GLY A 112 26.29 -11.54 -11.55
CA GLY A 112 25.91 -12.89 -11.97
C GLY A 112 24.88 -12.89 -13.11
N THR A 113 24.21 -14.01 -13.28
CA THR A 113 23.22 -14.24 -14.34
C THR A 113 21.90 -14.69 -13.70
N PRO A 114 21.08 -13.76 -13.17
CA PRO A 114 19.78 -14.15 -12.63
C PRO A 114 18.88 -14.69 -13.75
N ASP A 115 18.10 -15.71 -13.43
CA ASP A 115 17.19 -16.37 -14.37
C ASP A 115 15.76 -15.81 -14.27
N ARG A 116 15.36 -15.32 -13.11
CA ARG A 116 14.00 -14.89 -12.84
C ARG A 116 13.98 -13.56 -12.10
N VAL A 117 13.01 -12.74 -12.43
CA VAL A 117 12.73 -11.48 -11.73
C VAL A 117 11.28 -11.50 -11.25
N TYR A 118 11.09 -10.99 -10.04
CA TYR A 118 9.79 -10.83 -9.41
C TYR A 118 9.62 -9.38 -9.01
N VAL A 119 8.46 -8.79 -9.29
CA VAL A 119 8.12 -7.45 -8.86
C VAL A 119 6.95 -7.50 -7.91
N SER A 120 7.01 -6.70 -6.85
CA SER A 120 5.96 -6.64 -5.84
C SER A 120 5.66 -5.20 -5.44
N SER A 121 4.40 -4.89 -5.24
CA SER A 121 3.94 -3.60 -4.72
C SER A 121 2.56 -3.79 -4.09
N TYR A 122 2.37 -3.26 -2.89
CA TYR A 122 1.09 -3.31 -2.16
C TYR A 122 0.46 -4.72 -2.09
N GLY A 123 1.28 -5.74 -1.88
CA GLY A 123 0.81 -7.12 -1.77
C GLY A 123 0.51 -7.82 -3.09
N PHE A 124 0.55 -7.13 -4.21
CA PHE A 124 0.46 -7.73 -5.54
C PHE A 124 1.84 -8.01 -6.09
N GLY A 125 2.04 -9.17 -6.67
CA GLY A 125 3.31 -9.56 -7.25
C GLY A 125 3.17 -10.22 -8.61
N SER A 126 4.21 -10.07 -9.41
CA SER A 126 4.31 -10.67 -10.74
C SER A 126 5.75 -11.12 -10.99
N GLY A 127 5.92 -12.29 -11.59
CA GLY A 127 7.22 -12.84 -11.92
C GLY A 127 7.37 -13.06 -13.42
N ALA A 128 8.62 -13.03 -13.88
CA ALA A 128 8.95 -13.32 -15.28
C ALA A 128 10.33 -13.97 -15.37
N GLU A 129 10.54 -14.77 -16.41
CA GLU A 129 11.86 -15.27 -16.75
C GLU A 129 12.65 -14.18 -17.47
N ILE A 130 13.96 -14.10 -17.16
CA ILE A 130 14.87 -13.17 -17.81
C ILE A 130 15.35 -13.80 -19.12
N GLN A 131 15.19 -13.07 -20.19
CA GLN A 131 15.58 -13.52 -21.54
C GLN A 131 16.95 -13.03 -21.96
#